data_a74861b564e8d2fff632606847583516
#
_entry.id   a74861b564e8d2fff632606847583516
#
_cell.length_a   1.000
_cell.length_b   1.000
_cell.length_c   1.000
_cell.angle_alpha   90.00
_cell.angle_beta   90.00
_cell.angle_gamma   90.00
#
_symmetry.space_group_name_H-M   'P 1'
#
loop_
_entity.id
_entity.type
_entity.pdbx_description
1 polymer ?
#
loop_
_entity_poly.entity_id
_entity_poly.type
_entity_poly.pdbx_seq_one_letter_code
_entity_poly.pdbx_strand_id
1 'polypeptide(L)'
;MTDRRAPCDRTRRRTLLALPLVPPALLALFAAAGEGGEATPSPIVLKPTDKCPVCGMFVAKYPDWIAQAIYRDGSYAVFDGAKDLFKYLFNLPTYAPTKRAADIAALYVTDYYSLKLVDGKAAWYVLGSDVLGPMGRELIPVAAEKEARQFMVDHKGKRLLRFTEVTAETLKGLD
;
A
#
# COMPACT_ATOMS: atom_id res chain seq x y z
N MET A 1 -26.20 -77.09 -20.42
CA MET A 1 -27.03 -77.91 -19.54
C MET A 1 -27.63 -76.98 -18.52
N THR A 2 -28.94 -76.85 -18.68
CA THR A 2 -30.04 -76.57 -17.74
C THR A 2 -30.00 -75.22 -17.05
N ASP A 3 -30.76 -74.21 -17.55
CA ASP A 3 -32.23 -73.98 -17.52
C ASP A 3 -32.86 -74.05 -16.10
N ARG A 4 -33.40 -72.91 -15.67
CA ARG A 4 -34.76 -72.73 -15.06
C ARG A 4 -34.96 -71.27 -14.60
N ARG A 5 -35.68 -70.53 -15.38
CA ARG A 5 -36.97 -69.85 -15.30
C ARG A 5 -37.49 -69.47 -13.88
N ALA A 6 -37.86 -68.20 -13.91
CA ALA A 6 -38.68 -67.29 -13.14
C ALA A 6 -39.80 -67.90 -12.25
N PRO A 7 -40.50 -67.10 -11.38
CA PRO A 7 -41.49 -66.12 -11.85
C PRO A 7 -41.57 -64.77 -11.07
N CYS A 8 -42.25 -63.86 -11.76
CA CYS A 8 -42.87 -62.64 -11.44
C CYS A 8 -43.74 -62.68 -10.13
N ASP A 9 -43.59 -61.64 -9.28
CA ASP A 9 -44.73 -61.23 -8.47
C ASP A 9 -44.85 -59.70 -8.42
N ARG A 10 -46.02 -59.27 -8.82
CA ARG A 10 -46.50 -57.87 -8.86
C ARG A 10 -47.17 -57.55 -7.53
N THR A 11 -46.59 -56.67 -6.75
CA THR A 11 -47.37 -55.99 -5.74
C THR A 11 -47.16 -54.48 -5.83
N ARG A 12 -48.10 -53.83 -6.45
CA ARG A 12 -48.25 -52.39 -6.45
C ARG A 12 -48.57 -51.93 -5.01
N ARG A 13 -47.65 -51.27 -4.38
CA ARG A 13 -48.02 -50.38 -3.25
C ARG A 13 -47.84 -48.95 -3.70
N ARG A 14 -48.98 -48.29 -3.86
CA ARG A 14 -49.09 -46.84 -4.01
C ARG A 14 -48.72 -46.24 -2.67
N THR A 15 -47.49 -45.67 -2.56
CA THR A 15 -47.17 -44.83 -1.45
C THR A 15 -47.38 -43.37 -1.89
N LEU A 16 -48.38 -42.77 -1.29
CA LEU A 16 -48.64 -41.31 -1.42
C LEU A 16 -47.45 -40.57 -0.85
N LEU A 17 -46.72 -39.87 -1.72
CA LEU A 17 -45.73 -38.87 -1.30
C LEU A 17 -46.50 -37.64 -0.77
N ALA A 18 -46.50 -37.49 0.54
CA ALA A 18 -46.82 -36.21 1.15
C ALA A 18 -45.68 -35.25 0.89
N LEU A 19 -45.92 -34.19 0.08
CA LEU A 19 -45.00 -33.05 0.01
C LEU A 19 -45.05 -32.29 1.35
N PRO A 20 -43.91 -32.01 1.96
CA PRO A 20 -43.86 -31.06 3.06
C PRO A 20 -44.06 -29.65 2.50
N LEU A 21 -45.07 -28.97 2.98
CA LEU A 21 -45.31 -27.54 2.80
C LEU A 21 -44.15 -26.81 3.48
N VAL A 22 -43.22 -26.25 2.71
CA VAL A 22 -42.19 -25.35 3.22
C VAL A 22 -42.81 -23.96 3.35
N PRO A 23 -42.86 -23.33 4.54
CA PRO A 23 -43.37 -22.00 4.67
C PRO A 23 -42.42 -20.98 3.98
N PRO A 24 -42.92 -20.02 3.21
CA PRO A 24 -42.12 -18.96 2.65
C PRO A 24 -41.97 -17.84 3.67
N ALA A 25 -41.01 -17.97 4.60
CA ALA A 25 -40.66 -16.86 5.48
C ALA A 25 -39.29 -17.09 6.08
N LEU A 26 -38.27 -16.70 5.38
CA LEU A 26 -37.10 -15.98 5.90
C LEU A 26 -36.20 -15.57 4.71
N LEU A 27 -36.65 -14.55 3.96
CA LEU A 27 -35.69 -13.76 3.19
C LEU A 27 -34.90 -12.97 4.23
N ALA A 28 -33.83 -13.56 4.74
CA ALA A 28 -32.82 -12.82 5.50
C ALA A 28 -32.21 -11.82 4.52
N LEU A 29 -32.54 -10.52 4.71
CA LEU A 29 -31.80 -9.41 4.18
C LEU A 29 -30.35 -9.55 4.70
N PHE A 30 -29.48 -10.16 3.92
CA PHE A 30 -28.05 -9.90 4.02
C PHE A 30 -27.86 -8.46 3.54
N ALA A 31 -27.96 -7.51 4.48
CA ALA A 31 -27.38 -6.21 4.32
C ALA A 31 -25.88 -6.48 4.17
N ALA A 32 -25.39 -6.48 2.93
CA ALA A 32 -23.99 -6.35 2.64
C ALA A 32 -23.59 -5.01 3.26
N ALA A 33 -22.94 -5.07 4.45
CA ALA A 33 -22.17 -3.96 4.96
C ALA A 33 -21.05 -3.76 3.91
N GLY A 34 -21.31 -2.86 2.95
CA GLY A 34 -20.28 -2.35 2.07
C GLY A 34 -19.24 -1.73 2.99
N GLU A 35 -18.07 -2.37 3.11
CA GLU A 35 -16.88 -1.72 3.60
C GLU A 35 -16.66 -0.52 2.68
N GLY A 36 -17.10 0.65 3.12
CA GLY A 36 -16.80 1.92 2.52
C GLY A 36 -15.29 2.14 2.63
N GLY A 37 -14.53 1.53 1.73
CA GLY A 37 -13.13 1.81 1.56
C GLY A 37 -13.00 3.29 1.24
N GLU A 38 -12.57 4.09 2.22
CA GLU A 38 -12.25 5.51 2.02
C GLU A 38 -11.25 5.59 0.87
N ALA A 39 -11.64 6.26 -0.21
CA ALA A 39 -10.80 6.36 -1.40
C ALA A 39 -9.46 7.00 -1.02
N THR A 40 -8.35 6.34 -1.36
CA THR A 40 -7.02 6.87 -1.13
C THR A 40 -6.87 8.21 -1.85
N PRO A 41 -6.56 9.31 -1.13
CA PRO A 41 -6.44 10.62 -1.76
C PRO A 41 -5.31 10.64 -2.79
N SER A 42 -5.54 11.32 -3.92
CA SER A 42 -4.53 11.49 -4.96
C SER A 42 -3.36 12.37 -4.51
N PRO A 43 -2.18 12.25 -5.16
CA PRO A 43 -1.05 13.13 -4.89
C PRO A 43 -1.41 14.62 -4.99
N ILE A 44 -0.83 15.42 -4.11
CA ILE A 44 -1.02 16.87 -4.08
C ILE A 44 -0.18 17.54 -5.15
N VAL A 45 -0.76 18.54 -5.82
CA VAL A 45 0.00 19.46 -6.66
C VAL A 45 0.75 20.45 -5.78
N LEU A 46 2.08 20.45 -5.86
CA LEU A 46 2.94 21.29 -5.02
C LEU A 46 2.76 22.79 -5.36
N LYS A 47 2.81 23.59 -4.29
CA LYS A 47 2.97 25.05 -4.41
C LYS A 47 4.46 25.40 -4.39
N PRO A 48 4.89 26.45 -5.08
CA PRO A 48 6.29 26.90 -5.04
C PRO A 48 6.81 27.23 -3.64
N THR A 49 5.89 27.55 -2.72
CA THR A 49 6.18 27.90 -1.33
C THR A 49 6.24 26.72 -0.38
N ASP A 50 5.90 25.52 -0.84
CA ASP A 50 5.88 24.33 0.01
C ASP A 50 7.30 23.95 0.43
N LYS A 51 7.48 23.78 1.73
CA LYS A 51 8.75 23.45 2.36
C LYS A 51 8.71 22.08 3.00
N CYS A 52 9.82 21.39 2.93
CA CYS A 52 10.05 20.17 3.72
C CYS A 52 10.08 20.54 5.21
N PRO A 53 9.24 19.92 6.06
CA PRO A 53 9.21 20.21 7.49
C PRO A 53 10.45 19.71 8.26
N VAL A 54 11.27 18.85 7.63
CA VAL A 54 12.46 18.26 8.23
C VAL A 54 13.69 19.13 7.99
N CYS A 55 13.96 19.50 6.73
CA CYS A 55 15.17 20.24 6.33
C CYS A 55 14.91 21.72 5.96
N GLY A 56 13.64 22.13 5.79
CA GLY A 56 13.26 23.50 5.43
C GLY A 56 13.41 23.87 3.96
N MET A 57 13.84 22.96 3.08
CA MET A 57 14.04 23.21 1.67
C MET A 57 12.72 23.40 0.93
N PHE A 58 12.71 24.22 -0.12
CA PHE A 58 11.56 24.36 -1.03
C PHE A 58 11.49 23.14 -1.93
N VAL A 59 10.49 22.27 -1.71
CA VAL A 59 10.38 20.96 -2.36
C VAL A 59 10.20 21.05 -3.87
N ALA A 60 9.49 22.09 -4.35
CA ALA A 60 9.27 22.32 -5.78
C ALA A 60 10.56 22.54 -6.60
N LYS A 61 11.72 22.78 -5.96
CA LYS A 61 13.02 22.86 -6.62
C LYS A 61 13.60 21.50 -6.98
N TYR A 62 13.05 20.41 -6.45
CA TYR A 62 13.56 19.06 -6.60
C TYR A 62 12.46 18.10 -7.07
N PRO A 63 11.92 18.31 -8.29
CA PRO A 63 10.72 17.60 -8.77
C PRO A 63 10.91 16.08 -8.84
N ASP A 64 12.13 15.62 -9.08
CA ASP A 64 12.46 14.19 -9.19
C ASP A 64 12.57 13.46 -7.84
N TRP A 65 12.46 14.22 -6.73
CA TRP A 65 12.68 13.70 -5.38
C TRP A 65 11.46 13.83 -4.45
N ILE A 66 10.35 14.31 -4.97
CA ILE A 66 9.17 14.61 -4.17
C ILE A 66 8.69 13.39 -3.41
N ALA A 67 8.46 13.56 -2.10
CA ALA A 67 7.66 12.65 -1.31
C ALA A 67 6.54 13.42 -0.60
N GLN A 68 5.42 12.74 -0.30
CA GLN A 68 4.23 13.36 0.26
C GLN A 68 3.59 12.48 1.33
N ALA A 69 3.13 13.10 2.43
CA ALA A 69 2.24 12.51 3.40
C ALA A 69 0.92 13.29 3.37
N ILE A 70 -0.18 12.61 3.06
CA ILE A 70 -1.52 13.20 2.96
C ILE A 70 -2.35 12.68 4.13
N TYR A 71 -2.96 13.59 4.87
CA TYR A 71 -3.78 13.27 6.02
C TYR A 71 -5.27 13.17 5.68
N ARG A 72 -6.03 12.44 6.51
CA ARG A 72 -7.49 12.28 6.34
C ARG A 72 -8.26 13.60 6.36
N ASP A 73 -7.75 14.62 7.07
CA ASP A 73 -8.34 15.95 7.11
C ASP A 73 -8.00 16.83 5.91
N GLY A 74 -7.33 16.26 4.87
CA GLY A 74 -6.91 16.97 3.67
C GLY A 74 -5.64 17.80 3.82
N SER A 75 -5.08 17.93 5.02
CA SER A 75 -3.77 18.55 5.19
C SER A 75 -2.66 17.63 4.67
N TYR A 76 -1.48 18.19 4.40
CA TYR A 76 -0.36 17.43 3.83
C TYR A 76 0.99 17.95 4.33
N ALA A 77 1.99 17.09 4.23
CA ALA A 77 3.40 17.43 4.34
C ALA A 77 4.14 16.93 3.09
N VAL A 78 5.13 17.68 2.64
CA VAL A 78 5.91 17.38 1.43
C VAL A 78 7.39 17.39 1.75
N PHE A 79 8.15 16.58 1.03
CA PHE A 79 9.56 16.34 1.30
C PHE A 79 10.35 16.32 -0.01
N ASP A 80 11.61 16.71 0.08
CA ASP A 80 12.59 16.71 -1.01
C ASP A 80 13.40 15.40 -1.07
N GLY A 81 12.89 14.33 -0.45
CA GLY A 81 13.43 12.98 -0.51
C GLY A 81 12.67 12.01 0.38
N ALA A 82 12.78 10.72 0.08
CA ALA A 82 12.17 9.66 0.89
C ALA A 82 12.82 9.58 2.29
N LYS A 83 14.12 9.90 2.42
CA LYS A 83 14.81 9.97 3.71
C LYS A 83 14.07 10.90 4.67
N ASP A 84 13.74 12.11 4.22
CA ASP A 84 13.08 13.10 5.06
C ASP A 84 11.63 12.72 5.36
N LEU A 85 10.93 12.08 4.41
CA LEU A 85 9.62 11.47 4.70
C LEU A 85 9.71 10.48 5.87
N PHE A 86 10.68 9.56 5.85
CA PHE A 86 10.82 8.60 6.94
C PHE A 86 11.27 9.24 8.25
N LYS A 87 12.17 10.23 8.23
CA LYS A 87 12.53 11.01 9.42
C LYS A 87 11.31 11.67 10.06
N TYR A 88 10.45 12.24 9.21
CA TYR A 88 9.18 12.82 9.64
C TYR A 88 8.26 11.79 10.28
N LEU A 89 8.06 10.63 9.64
CA LEU A 89 7.20 9.57 10.16
C LEU A 89 7.67 9.02 11.51
N PHE A 90 8.98 8.89 11.70
CA PHE A 90 9.56 8.40 12.96
C PHE A 90 9.56 9.42 14.07
N ASN A 91 9.41 10.71 13.76
CA ASN A 91 9.44 11.78 14.76
C ASN A 91 8.29 12.80 14.57
N LEU A 92 7.09 12.28 14.33
CA LEU A 92 5.88 13.10 14.19
C LEU A 92 5.68 14.12 15.33
N PRO A 93 5.93 13.78 16.61
CA PRO A 93 5.78 14.77 17.68
C PRO A 93 6.64 16.02 17.51
N THR A 94 7.79 15.90 16.87
CA THR A 94 8.68 17.06 16.60
C THR A 94 8.21 17.87 15.40
N TYR A 95 7.84 17.20 14.30
CA TYR A 95 7.55 17.87 13.03
C TYR A 95 6.08 18.22 12.83
N ALA A 96 5.18 17.49 13.48
CA ALA A 96 3.73 17.65 13.38
C ALA A 96 3.04 17.25 14.69
N PRO A 97 3.20 18.04 15.79
CA PRO A 97 2.77 17.65 17.14
C PRO A 97 1.27 17.41 17.29
N THR A 98 0.46 17.92 16.37
CA THR A 98 -1.00 17.72 16.37
C THR A 98 -1.46 16.52 15.54
N LYS A 99 -0.54 15.81 14.87
CA LYS A 99 -0.83 14.69 13.95
C LYS A 99 -0.37 13.37 14.55
N ARG A 100 -1.06 12.30 14.16
CA ARG A 100 -0.69 10.91 14.50
C ARG A 100 -0.48 10.11 13.23
N ALA A 101 0.31 9.05 13.30
CA ALA A 101 0.54 8.14 12.16
C ALA A 101 -0.78 7.54 11.61
N ALA A 102 -1.76 7.30 12.49
CA ALA A 102 -3.08 6.80 12.10
C ALA A 102 -3.92 7.81 11.28
N ASP A 103 -3.58 9.09 11.34
CA ASP A 103 -4.28 10.14 10.59
C ASP A 103 -3.77 10.25 9.14
N ILE A 104 -2.70 9.54 8.78
CA ILE A 104 -2.14 9.52 7.43
C ILE A 104 -3.00 8.63 6.53
N ALA A 105 -3.61 9.24 5.53
CA ALA A 105 -4.44 8.57 4.53
C ALA A 105 -3.61 7.97 3.39
N ALA A 106 -2.57 8.69 2.93
CA ALA A 106 -1.71 8.24 1.84
C ALA A 106 -0.27 8.72 2.01
N LEU A 107 0.67 7.92 1.50
CA LEU A 107 2.08 8.26 1.35
C LEU A 107 2.47 8.10 -0.11
N TYR A 108 3.16 9.08 -0.67
CA TYR A 108 3.67 9.01 -2.02
C TYR A 108 5.17 9.30 -2.05
N VAL A 109 5.87 8.63 -2.95
CA VAL A 109 7.29 8.85 -3.25
C VAL A 109 7.51 8.86 -4.75
N THR A 110 8.48 9.61 -5.23
CA THR A 110 8.84 9.59 -6.65
C THR A 110 9.65 8.34 -6.97
N ASP A 111 9.14 7.53 -7.90
CA ASP A 111 9.85 6.39 -8.45
C ASP A 111 11.05 6.86 -9.28
N TYR A 112 12.22 6.30 -9.01
CA TYR A 112 13.49 6.74 -9.60
C TYR A 112 13.51 6.69 -11.13
N TYR A 113 12.93 5.66 -11.74
CA TYR A 113 13.00 5.49 -13.19
C TYR A 113 11.89 6.23 -13.95
N SER A 114 10.68 6.18 -13.46
CA SER A 114 9.53 6.80 -14.15
C SER A 114 9.31 8.26 -13.80
N LEU A 115 9.93 8.75 -12.72
CA LEU A 115 9.74 10.07 -12.14
C LEU A 115 8.27 10.37 -11.77
N LYS A 116 7.49 9.31 -11.53
CA LYS A 116 6.08 9.42 -11.14
C LYS A 116 5.93 9.17 -9.64
N LEU A 117 4.97 9.83 -9.04
CA LEU A 117 4.55 9.54 -7.67
C LEU A 117 3.85 8.19 -7.62
N VAL A 118 4.35 7.30 -6.76
CA VAL A 118 3.84 5.97 -6.49
C VAL A 118 3.52 5.81 -5.01
N ASP A 119 2.69 4.80 -4.67
CA ASP A 119 2.38 4.51 -3.27
C ASP A 119 3.66 4.18 -2.48
N GLY A 120 3.99 5.03 -1.51
CA GLY A 120 5.18 4.87 -0.68
C GLY A 120 5.17 3.60 0.16
N LYS A 121 4.00 3.05 0.53
CA LYS A 121 3.92 1.79 1.28
C LYS A 121 4.19 0.57 0.40
N ALA A 122 3.88 0.67 -0.90
CA ALA A 122 4.10 -0.40 -1.87
C ALA A 122 5.48 -0.35 -2.51
N ALA A 123 6.16 0.78 -2.53
CA ALA A 123 7.48 0.96 -3.12
C ALA A 123 8.57 0.10 -2.45
N TRP A 124 9.63 -0.13 -3.18
CA TRP A 124 10.89 -0.66 -2.72
C TRP A 124 11.86 0.49 -2.46
N TYR A 125 12.76 0.33 -1.50
CA TYR A 125 13.72 1.35 -1.09
C TYR A 125 15.13 0.81 -1.13
N VAL A 126 16.00 1.42 -1.95
CA VAL A 126 17.41 1.04 -2.01
C VAL A 126 18.25 1.95 -1.10
N LEU A 127 18.98 1.33 -0.20
CA LEU A 127 19.89 1.97 0.73
C LEU A 127 21.34 1.82 0.28
N GLY A 128 22.13 2.88 0.40
CA GLY A 128 23.58 2.86 0.27
C GLY A 128 24.08 2.80 -1.17
N SER A 129 23.29 3.32 -2.11
CA SER A 129 23.69 3.54 -3.50
C SER A 129 24.70 4.70 -3.64
N ASP A 130 25.26 4.86 -4.83
CA ASP A 130 26.10 6.02 -5.21
C ASP A 130 25.27 7.20 -5.74
N VAL A 131 23.95 7.04 -5.85
CA VAL A 131 23.02 8.13 -6.20
C VAL A 131 22.79 9.02 -5.00
N LEU A 132 22.93 10.32 -5.20
CA LEU A 132 22.72 11.35 -4.18
C LEU A 132 21.43 12.11 -4.47
N GLY A 133 20.64 12.33 -3.42
CA GLY A 133 19.47 13.22 -3.45
C GLY A 133 19.83 14.67 -3.09
N PRO A 134 18.84 15.55 -2.95
CA PRO A 134 19.05 16.96 -2.60
C PRO A 134 19.84 17.18 -1.31
N MET A 135 19.69 16.28 -0.35
CA MET A 135 20.36 16.31 0.95
C MET A 135 21.48 15.25 1.07
N GLY A 136 22.14 14.90 -0.04
CA GLY A 136 23.22 13.92 -0.05
C GLY A 136 22.71 12.48 -0.13
N ARG A 137 23.19 11.59 0.73
CA ARG A 137 22.78 10.17 0.71
C ARG A 137 21.28 10.03 0.93
N GLU A 138 20.67 9.15 0.15
CA GLU A 138 19.20 9.03 0.12
C GLU A 138 18.74 7.57 0.18
N LEU A 139 17.46 7.37 0.53
CA LEU A 139 16.72 6.15 0.27
C LEU A 139 16.05 6.28 -1.09
N ILE A 140 16.46 5.44 -2.04
CA ILE A 140 15.97 5.56 -3.42
C ILE A 140 14.70 4.73 -3.59
N PRO A 141 13.53 5.36 -3.83
CA PRO A 141 12.30 4.65 -4.08
C PRO A 141 12.28 4.10 -5.50
N VAL A 142 11.83 2.84 -5.63
CA VAL A 142 11.60 2.17 -6.92
C VAL A 142 10.29 1.40 -6.86
N ALA A 143 9.44 1.57 -7.88
CA ALA A 143 8.09 1.00 -7.89
C ALA A 143 8.09 -0.53 -7.94
N ALA A 144 8.91 -1.13 -8.79
CA ALA A 144 8.92 -2.57 -9.02
C ALA A 144 10.19 -3.23 -8.45
N GLU A 145 10.02 -4.43 -7.86
CA GLU A 145 11.13 -5.18 -7.28
C GLU A 145 12.24 -5.49 -8.27
N LYS A 146 11.88 -5.90 -9.48
CA LYS A 146 12.84 -6.22 -10.53
C LYS A 146 13.74 -5.01 -10.85
N GLU A 147 13.14 -3.84 -10.98
CA GLU A 147 13.85 -2.59 -11.25
C GLU A 147 14.71 -2.17 -10.06
N ALA A 148 14.21 -2.34 -8.82
CA ALA A 148 14.97 -2.06 -7.61
C ALA A 148 16.21 -2.97 -7.47
N ARG A 149 16.10 -4.24 -7.82
CA ARG A 149 17.24 -5.17 -7.87
C ARG A 149 18.24 -4.79 -8.96
N GLN A 150 17.76 -4.36 -10.13
CA GLN A 150 18.65 -3.85 -11.18
C GLN A 150 19.36 -2.57 -10.73
N PHE A 151 18.62 -1.63 -10.12
CA PHE A 151 19.18 -0.41 -9.54
C PHE A 151 20.31 -0.71 -8.54
N MET A 152 20.15 -1.72 -7.67
CA MET A 152 21.20 -2.12 -6.73
C MET A 152 22.49 -2.51 -7.44
N VAL A 153 22.39 -3.20 -8.58
CA VAL A 153 23.58 -3.60 -9.37
C VAL A 153 24.22 -2.38 -10.04
N ASP A 154 23.40 -1.55 -10.69
CA ASP A 154 23.88 -0.41 -11.49
C ASP A 154 24.47 0.71 -10.61
N HIS A 155 23.90 0.92 -9.43
CA HIS A 155 24.22 2.01 -8.51
C HIS A 155 24.83 1.55 -7.17
N LYS A 156 25.38 0.36 -7.12
CA LYS A 156 26.11 -0.19 -5.95
C LYS A 156 25.27 -0.18 -4.65
N GLY A 157 23.95 -0.35 -4.78
CA GLY A 157 23.03 -0.40 -3.65
C GLY A 157 23.40 -1.52 -2.67
N LYS A 158 23.35 -1.26 -1.37
CA LYS A 158 23.77 -2.21 -0.33
C LYS A 158 22.62 -3.03 0.23
N ARG A 159 21.44 -2.45 0.35
CA ARG A 159 20.27 -3.10 0.91
C ARG A 159 19.01 -2.72 0.13
N LEU A 160 18.14 -3.70 -0.07
CA LEU A 160 16.81 -3.52 -0.61
C LEU A 160 15.80 -3.72 0.52
N LEU A 161 14.92 -2.74 0.73
CA LEU A 161 14.02 -2.68 1.86
C LEU A 161 12.58 -2.46 1.39
N ARG A 162 11.62 -3.05 2.10
CA ARG A 162 10.22 -2.65 2.05
C ARG A 162 9.98 -1.48 3.01
N PHE A 163 8.86 -0.79 2.85
CA PHE A 163 8.47 0.31 3.72
C PHE A 163 8.58 -0.03 5.21
N THR A 164 8.10 -1.21 5.61
CA THR A 164 8.08 -1.66 7.01
C THR A 164 9.46 -2.08 7.54
N GLU A 165 10.45 -2.23 6.67
CA GLU A 165 11.82 -2.61 7.04
C GLU A 165 12.73 -1.39 7.21
N VAL A 166 12.27 -0.20 6.80
CA VAL A 166 12.97 1.05 7.06
C VAL A 166 12.79 1.43 8.53
N THR A 167 13.89 1.68 9.22
CA THR A 167 13.91 2.03 10.64
C THR A 167 14.70 3.31 10.86
N ALA A 168 14.56 3.93 12.03
CA ALA A 168 15.36 5.10 12.41
C ALA A 168 16.87 4.78 12.36
N GLU A 169 17.28 3.55 12.71
CA GLU A 169 18.68 3.12 12.60
C GLU A 169 19.16 3.06 11.15
N THR A 170 18.28 2.63 10.22
CA THR A 170 18.57 2.63 8.79
C THR A 170 18.94 4.04 8.29
N LEU A 171 18.28 5.06 8.83
CA LEU A 171 18.48 6.45 8.39
C LEU A 171 19.76 7.10 8.93
N LYS A 172 20.31 6.64 10.07
CA LYS A 172 21.55 7.21 10.65
C LYS A 172 22.76 7.15 9.72
N GLY A 173 22.81 6.19 8.83
CA GLY A 173 23.86 6.05 7.82
C GLY A 173 23.72 6.96 6.61
N LEU A 174 22.65 7.77 6.56
CA LEU A 174 22.34 8.67 5.43
C LEU A 174 22.59 10.16 5.76
N ASP A 175 22.92 10.47 7.01
CA ASP A 175 23.26 11.83 7.48
C ASP A 175 24.73 12.14 7.31
#